data_55c4f1675fcb1a95af2ea553a85ec03b
#
_entry.id   55c4f1675fcb1a95af2ea553a85ec03b
#
_cell.length_a   1.000
_cell.length_b   1.000
_cell.length_c   1.000
_cell.angle_alpha   90.00
_cell.angle_beta   90.00
_cell.angle_gamma   90.00
#
_symmetry.space_group_name_H-M   'P 1'
#
loop_
_entity.id
_entity.type
_entity.pdbx_description
1 polymer ?
#
loop_
_entity_poly.entity_id
_entity_poly.type
_entity_poly.pdbx_seq_one_letter_code
_entity_poly.pdbx_strand_id
1 'polypeptide(L)'
;SLACCLIGGMLASCGGGAKKSNATEEAAAPTTTAVSYSKSLKAPETDSLNLPIDADGYITIFDGKSMDGWRGYGKDKVPSRWIIEDGCLKFCGTGTGEGQTGEGGDLIFAHKFKNFELELEWKISKGGNSGIFYLAQEVTSKDKDGNEVLEPIYISAPEFQVLDNANHPDAKLGKDNNRQAASLYDMIPAVPQNAKPFGEWNKAKIMVYKGTVVHGQNDENVLEYHLWTKQWTEMLQASKFSEEKWPLAFELLNNCGGE
;
A
#
# COMPACT_ATOMS: atom_id res chain seq x y z
N SER A 1 2.28 14.57 -13.13
CA SER A 1 1.36 13.48 -13.51
C SER A 1 1.98 12.16 -13.10
N LEU A 2 1.21 11.39 -12.38
CA LEU A 2 1.51 10.01 -12.00
C LEU A 2 0.95 9.11 -13.11
N ALA A 3 1.78 8.26 -13.68
CA ALA A 3 1.30 7.13 -14.47
C ALA A 3 1.60 5.87 -13.64
N CYS A 4 0.56 5.17 -13.22
CA CYS A 4 0.67 3.88 -12.57
C CYS A 4 0.13 2.84 -13.55
N CYS A 5 0.96 1.90 -13.97
CA CYS A 5 0.51 0.74 -14.72
C CYS A 5 0.23 -0.36 -13.71
N LEU A 6 -1.02 -0.71 -13.56
CA LEU A 6 -1.42 -1.84 -12.78
C LEU A 6 -1.48 -3.06 -13.70
N ILE A 7 -0.34 -3.74 -13.85
CA ILE A 7 -0.34 -5.14 -14.30
C ILE A 7 -0.32 -5.93 -13.01
N GLY A 8 -1.47 -6.05 -12.40
CA GLY A 8 -1.51 -6.60 -11.07
C GLY A 8 -2.48 -7.73 -10.93
N GLY A 9 -1.96 -8.76 -10.37
CA GLY A 9 -2.78 -9.83 -9.84
C GLY A 9 -2.72 -9.82 -8.33
N MET A 10 -3.75 -10.32 -7.69
CA MET A 10 -3.88 -10.40 -6.25
C MET A 10 -4.10 -11.84 -5.82
N LEU A 11 -3.22 -12.34 -4.94
CA LEU A 11 -3.39 -13.63 -4.28
C LEU A 11 -4.04 -13.44 -2.92
N ALA A 12 -5.15 -14.08 -2.69
CA ALA A 12 -5.77 -14.13 -1.38
C ALA A 12 -5.73 -15.57 -0.83
N SER A 13 -5.39 -15.78 0.44
CA SER A 13 -5.22 -17.08 1.08
C SER A 13 -6.35 -17.41 2.05
N CYS A 14 -6.89 -18.62 1.97
CA CYS A 14 -7.73 -19.23 3.02
C CYS A 14 -6.94 -20.21 3.87
N GLY A 15 -7.11 -20.10 5.18
CA GLY A 15 -6.39 -20.88 6.16
C GLY A 15 -6.81 -22.34 6.29
N GLY A 16 -5.87 -23.21 6.57
CA GLY A 16 -6.05 -24.60 6.96
C GLY A 16 -5.14 -24.98 8.11
N GLY A 17 -5.76 -25.53 9.12
CA GLY A 17 -5.39 -26.05 10.40
C GLY A 17 -3.95 -26.41 10.79
N ALA A 18 -3.57 -25.94 11.96
CA ALA A 18 -2.31 -26.17 12.62
C ALA A 18 -2.21 -27.54 13.32
N LYS A 19 -1.08 -28.23 13.17
CA LYS A 19 -0.60 -29.24 14.13
C LYS A 19 0.55 -28.63 14.96
N LYS A 20 0.40 -28.69 16.29
CA LYS A 20 1.44 -28.28 17.25
C LYS A 20 2.61 -29.27 17.25
N SER A 21 3.83 -28.76 17.23
CA SER A 21 5.01 -29.46 17.76
C SER A 21 5.82 -28.49 18.61
N ASN A 22 6.12 -28.91 19.85
CA ASN A 22 7.01 -28.23 20.78
C ASN A 22 8.45 -28.30 20.28
N ALA A 23 9.16 -27.19 20.30
CA ALA A 23 10.61 -27.18 20.29
C ALA A 23 11.12 -25.97 21.08
N THR A 24 12.13 -26.19 21.84
CA THR A 24 12.83 -25.41 22.84
C THR A 24 13.50 -24.17 22.26
N GLU A 25 13.45 -23.10 23.03
CA GLU A 25 14.02 -21.79 22.80
C GLU A 25 15.55 -21.82 22.89
N GLU A 26 16.23 -21.43 21.84
CA GLU A 26 17.64 -21.05 21.85
C GLU A 26 17.78 -19.71 21.09
N ALA A 27 18.26 -18.69 21.79
CA ALA A 27 18.39 -17.34 21.27
C ALA A 27 19.51 -17.26 20.23
N ALA A 28 19.18 -17.10 18.97
CA ALA A 28 20.09 -16.81 17.88
C ALA A 28 19.88 -15.38 17.35
N ALA A 29 21.00 -14.72 17.04
CA ALA A 29 21.07 -13.38 16.45
C ALA A 29 20.24 -13.24 15.15
N PRO A 30 19.82 -12.01 14.76
CA PRO A 30 18.94 -11.83 13.61
C PRO A 30 19.68 -12.17 12.31
N THR A 31 19.51 -13.38 11.86
CA THR A 31 19.83 -13.77 10.49
C THR A 31 18.66 -13.32 9.64
N THR A 32 18.91 -12.45 8.67
CA THR A 32 17.98 -12.12 7.58
C THR A 32 17.69 -13.41 6.79
N THR A 33 16.70 -14.15 7.27
CA THR A 33 16.21 -15.31 6.52
C THR A 33 15.22 -14.78 5.52
N ALA A 34 15.56 -14.82 4.24
CA ALA A 34 14.61 -14.62 3.16
C ALA A 34 13.45 -15.61 3.36
N VAL A 35 12.28 -15.10 3.73
CA VAL A 35 11.09 -15.93 3.91
C VAL A 35 10.64 -16.35 2.52
N SER A 36 10.93 -17.60 2.17
CA SER A 36 10.43 -18.22 0.95
C SER A 36 8.95 -18.55 1.15
N TYR A 37 8.07 -17.69 0.68
CA TYR A 37 6.64 -18.01 0.61
C TYR A 37 6.41 -18.99 -0.54
N SER A 38 5.90 -20.18 -0.22
CA SER A 38 5.61 -21.16 -1.24
C SER A 38 4.46 -20.68 -2.14
N LYS A 39 4.63 -20.78 -3.47
CA LYS A 39 3.64 -20.46 -4.50
C LYS A 39 2.36 -21.34 -4.47
N SER A 40 2.12 -22.08 -3.41
CA SER A 40 0.99 -23.02 -3.29
C SER A 40 -0.17 -22.49 -2.46
N LEU A 41 -0.36 -21.19 -2.36
CA LEU A 41 -1.58 -20.62 -1.83
C LEU A 41 -2.67 -20.80 -2.89
N LYS A 42 -3.61 -21.73 -2.66
CA LYS A 42 -4.83 -21.79 -3.47
C LYS A 42 -5.44 -20.41 -3.48
N ALA A 43 -5.82 -19.93 -4.68
CA ALA A 43 -6.66 -18.75 -4.80
C ALA A 43 -7.80 -18.89 -3.78
N PRO A 44 -8.09 -17.86 -3.01
CA PRO A 44 -9.20 -17.92 -2.08
C PRO A 44 -10.51 -18.03 -2.85
N GLU A 45 -11.56 -18.27 -2.13
CA GLU A 45 -12.93 -18.21 -2.62
C GLU A 45 -13.25 -16.81 -3.15
N THR A 46 -12.69 -16.47 -4.30
CA THR A 46 -12.89 -15.21 -5.04
C THR A 46 -14.05 -15.32 -6.02
N ASP A 47 -14.86 -16.36 -5.90
CA ASP A 47 -16.03 -16.60 -6.74
C ASP A 47 -16.99 -15.39 -6.81
N SER A 48 -16.89 -14.48 -5.87
CA SER A 48 -17.70 -13.25 -5.87
C SER A 48 -17.19 -12.15 -6.82
N LEU A 49 -15.91 -12.17 -7.24
CA LEU A 49 -15.33 -11.10 -8.07
C LEU A 49 -15.49 -11.36 -9.57
N ASN A 50 -15.61 -12.62 -9.99
CA ASN A 50 -15.73 -13.04 -11.40
C ASN A 50 -14.69 -12.36 -12.31
N LEU A 51 -13.46 -12.19 -11.81
CA LEU A 51 -12.35 -11.58 -12.52
C LEU A 51 -11.41 -12.64 -13.10
N PRO A 52 -10.72 -12.36 -14.21
CA PRO A 52 -9.73 -13.26 -14.77
C PRO A 52 -8.64 -13.62 -13.77
N ILE A 53 -8.29 -14.90 -13.71
CA ILE A 53 -7.15 -15.40 -12.93
C ILE A 53 -6.08 -15.84 -13.93
N ASP A 54 -4.86 -15.38 -13.73
CA ASP A 54 -3.73 -15.73 -14.58
C ASP A 54 -3.14 -17.12 -14.24
N ALA A 55 -2.11 -17.54 -14.99
CA ALA A 55 -1.47 -18.83 -14.81
C ALA A 55 -0.73 -18.97 -13.46
N ASP A 56 -0.35 -17.87 -12.84
CA ASP A 56 0.32 -17.82 -11.55
C ASP A 56 -0.67 -17.71 -10.37
N GLY A 57 -1.97 -17.59 -10.68
CA GLY A 57 -3.05 -17.53 -9.69
C GLY A 57 -3.38 -16.11 -9.23
N TYR A 58 -2.90 -15.09 -9.92
CA TYR A 58 -3.25 -13.71 -9.64
C TYR A 58 -4.58 -13.31 -10.28
N ILE A 59 -5.36 -12.54 -9.56
CA ILE A 59 -6.58 -11.90 -10.06
C ILE A 59 -6.18 -10.60 -10.74
N THR A 60 -6.54 -10.43 -12.00
CA THR A 60 -6.31 -9.19 -12.73
C THR A 60 -7.35 -8.14 -12.32
N ILE A 61 -6.95 -7.17 -11.50
CA ILE A 61 -7.83 -6.08 -11.03
C ILE A 61 -7.82 -4.86 -11.96
N PHE A 62 -6.93 -4.81 -12.95
CA PHE A 62 -6.90 -3.82 -14.01
C PHE A 62 -6.36 -4.45 -15.29
N ASP A 63 -7.14 -4.37 -16.37
CA ASP A 63 -6.85 -5.00 -17.65
C ASP A 63 -6.26 -4.05 -18.71
N GLY A 64 -5.97 -2.82 -18.32
CA GLY A 64 -5.49 -1.77 -19.24
C GLY A 64 -6.55 -1.13 -20.11
N LYS A 65 -7.84 -1.48 -19.97
CA LYS A 65 -8.93 -1.06 -20.85
C LYS A 65 -10.13 -0.48 -20.13
N SER A 66 -10.43 -0.96 -18.93
CA SER A 66 -11.58 -0.56 -18.13
C SER A 66 -11.18 -0.20 -16.71
N MET A 67 -11.93 0.71 -16.10
CA MET A 67 -11.88 1.00 -14.66
C MET A 67 -13.04 0.33 -13.91
N ASP A 68 -13.60 -0.74 -14.45
CA ASP A 68 -14.65 -1.51 -13.79
C ASP A 68 -14.14 -2.06 -12.45
N GLY A 69 -14.92 -1.89 -11.39
CA GLY A 69 -14.53 -2.22 -10.03
C GLY A 69 -13.69 -1.16 -9.32
N TRP A 70 -13.36 -0.05 -10.00
CA TRP A 70 -12.62 1.07 -9.41
C TRP A 70 -13.55 2.26 -9.13
N ARG A 71 -13.24 3.02 -8.09
CA ARG A 71 -13.88 4.28 -7.74
C ARG A 71 -12.93 5.20 -6.97
N GLY A 72 -13.32 6.43 -6.77
CA GLY A 72 -12.59 7.31 -5.85
C GLY A 72 -12.82 6.90 -4.39
N TYR A 73 -11.83 7.14 -3.55
CA TYR A 73 -11.96 7.02 -2.10
C TYR A 73 -13.06 7.99 -1.62
N GLY A 74 -14.05 7.46 -0.89
CA GLY A 74 -15.22 8.21 -0.44
C GLY A 74 -16.14 8.69 -1.58
N LYS A 75 -16.05 8.12 -2.77
CA LYS A 75 -16.83 8.50 -3.94
C LYS A 75 -17.44 7.27 -4.61
N ASP A 76 -18.53 7.46 -5.31
CA ASP A 76 -19.22 6.39 -6.08
C ASP A 76 -18.66 6.19 -7.49
N LYS A 77 -17.84 7.11 -7.96
CA LYS A 77 -17.28 7.11 -9.32
C LYS A 77 -15.79 7.37 -9.31
N VAL A 78 -15.13 6.96 -10.38
CA VAL A 78 -13.72 7.30 -10.63
C VAL A 78 -13.62 8.82 -10.83
N PRO A 79 -12.71 9.52 -10.13
CA PRO A 79 -12.47 10.94 -10.36
C PRO A 79 -11.94 11.20 -11.76
N SER A 80 -12.37 12.30 -12.40
CA SER A 80 -12.10 12.57 -13.83
C SER A 80 -10.61 12.80 -14.15
N ARG A 81 -9.77 13.05 -13.15
CA ARG A 81 -8.31 13.15 -13.33
C ARG A 81 -7.60 11.81 -13.47
N TRP A 82 -8.28 10.71 -13.16
CA TRP A 82 -7.80 9.38 -13.46
C TRP A 82 -8.29 8.96 -14.84
N ILE A 83 -7.36 8.66 -15.73
CA ILE A 83 -7.65 8.22 -17.10
C ILE A 83 -6.89 6.92 -17.41
N ILE A 84 -7.34 6.25 -18.46
CA ILE A 84 -6.57 5.16 -19.07
C ILE A 84 -5.81 5.75 -20.26
N GLU A 85 -4.50 5.64 -20.24
CA GLU A 85 -3.62 6.05 -21.34
C GLU A 85 -2.55 4.99 -21.54
N ASP A 86 -2.39 4.52 -22.76
CA ASP A 86 -1.43 3.46 -23.14
C ASP A 86 -1.53 2.18 -22.27
N GLY A 87 -2.76 1.80 -21.90
CA GLY A 87 -3.00 0.64 -21.05
C GLY A 87 -2.66 0.85 -19.56
N CYS A 88 -2.45 2.08 -19.14
CA CYS A 88 -2.09 2.43 -17.78
C CYS A 88 -3.13 3.30 -17.10
N LEU A 89 -3.33 3.13 -15.79
CA LEU A 89 -4.02 4.13 -14.97
C LEU A 89 -3.10 5.33 -14.79
N LYS A 90 -3.52 6.49 -15.27
CA LYS A 90 -2.76 7.72 -15.21
C LYS A 90 -3.51 8.79 -14.43
N PHE A 91 -2.84 9.37 -13.45
CA PHE A 91 -3.35 10.56 -12.78
C PHE A 91 -2.87 11.82 -13.48
N CYS A 92 -3.81 12.65 -13.93
CA CYS A 92 -3.54 13.94 -14.58
C CYS A 92 -3.54 15.07 -13.54
N GLY A 93 -2.38 15.29 -12.91
CA GLY A 93 -2.18 16.42 -11.98
C GLY A 93 -2.20 17.77 -12.70
N THR A 94 -2.58 18.82 -11.98
CA THR A 94 -2.58 20.20 -12.49
C THR A 94 -1.22 20.91 -12.29
N GLY A 95 -0.24 20.22 -11.70
CA GLY A 95 1.08 20.79 -11.41
C GLY A 95 1.16 21.70 -10.18
N THR A 96 0.03 21.95 -9.52
CA THR A 96 -0.01 22.77 -8.28
C THR A 96 -0.87 22.09 -7.22
N GLY A 97 -0.27 21.87 -6.04
CA GLY A 97 -0.95 21.31 -4.87
C GLY A 97 -1.16 19.79 -4.90
N GLU A 98 -1.67 19.28 -3.80
CA GLU A 98 -2.03 17.86 -3.64
C GLU A 98 -3.21 17.50 -4.54
N GLY A 99 -3.12 16.31 -5.18
CA GLY A 99 -4.10 15.82 -6.14
C GLY A 99 -5.48 15.46 -5.57
N GLN A 100 -5.69 15.69 -4.27
CA GLN A 100 -6.85 15.19 -3.52
C GLN A 100 -8.12 16.04 -3.64
N THR A 101 -8.02 17.25 -4.18
CA THR A 101 -9.16 18.19 -4.22
C THR A 101 -9.92 18.19 -5.55
N GLY A 102 -11.21 18.46 -5.49
CA GLY A 102 -12.09 18.61 -6.67
C GLY A 102 -12.24 17.32 -7.46
N GLU A 103 -11.88 17.37 -8.74
CA GLU A 103 -11.93 16.23 -9.68
C GLU A 103 -10.78 15.22 -9.52
N GLY A 104 -9.91 15.43 -8.54
CA GLY A 104 -8.86 14.50 -8.14
C GLY A 104 -9.31 13.55 -7.02
N GLY A 105 -8.35 13.11 -6.24
CA GLY A 105 -8.53 12.21 -5.10
C GLY A 105 -7.91 10.84 -5.34
N ASP A 106 -7.90 10.04 -4.28
CA ASP A 106 -7.33 8.71 -4.32
C ASP A 106 -8.23 7.75 -5.09
N LEU A 107 -7.63 6.86 -5.86
CA LEU A 107 -8.33 5.81 -6.59
C LEU A 107 -8.25 4.51 -5.80
N ILE A 108 -9.39 3.83 -5.63
CA ILE A 108 -9.45 2.54 -4.93
C ILE A 108 -10.09 1.47 -5.80
N PHE A 109 -9.62 0.24 -5.64
CA PHE A 109 -10.35 -0.93 -6.10
C PHE A 109 -11.43 -1.26 -5.07
N ALA A 110 -12.69 -1.30 -5.48
CA ALA A 110 -13.86 -1.33 -4.58
C ALA A 110 -14.14 -2.73 -3.99
N HIS A 111 -13.09 -3.44 -3.58
CA HIS A 111 -13.18 -4.73 -2.91
C HIS A 111 -12.16 -4.80 -1.76
N LYS A 112 -12.54 -5.45 -0.66
CA LYS A 112 -11.69 -5.61 0.51
C LYS A 112 -10.95 -6.95 0.47
N PHE A 113 -9.66 -6.90 0.71
CA PHE A 113 -8.80 -8.08 0.85
C PHE A 113 -8.16 -8.07 2.23
N LYS A 114 -8.14 -9.22 2.90
CA LYS A 114 -7.54 -9.34 4.23
C LYS A 114 -6.10 -9.87 4.17
N ASN A 115 -5.89 -10.95 3.43
CA ASN A 115 -4.57 -11.51 3.15
C ASN A 115 -4.38 -11.53 1.65
N PHE A 116 -3.31 -10.93 1.16
CA PHE A 116 -3.10 -10.75 -0.28
C PHE A 116 -1.63 -10.53 -0.61
N GLU A 117 -1.31 -10.75 -1.86
CA GLU A 117 -0.11 -10.26 -2.50
C GLU A 117 -0.56 -9.38 -3.68
N LEU A 118 -0.15 -8.13 -3.69
CA LEU A 118 -0.39 -7.16 -4.75
C LEU A 118 0.90 -6.93 -5.51
N GLU A 119 0.86 -7.09 -6.82
CA GLU A 119 1.93 -6.70 -7.72
C GLU A 119 1.43 -5.65 -8.70
N LEU A 120 2.23 -4.63 -8.93
CA LEU A 120 1.98 -3.59 -9.93
C LEU A 120 3.28 -2.93 -10.38
N GLU A 121 3.23 -2.25 -11.52
CA GLU A 121 4.29 -1.36 -11.95
C GLU A 121 3.87 0.10 -11.82
N TRP A 122 4.82 0.94 -11.43
CA TRP A 122 4.57 2.38 -11.31
C TRP A 122 5.68 3.20 -11.98
N LYS A 123 5.28 4.36 -12.49
CA LYS A 123 6.18 5.34 -13.06
C LYS A 123 5.75 6.73 -12.62
N ILE A 124 6.70 7.54 -12.16
CA ILE A 124 6.41 8.86 -11.63
C ILE A 124 7.08 9.95 -12.46
N SER A 125 6.46 11.12 -12.51
CA SER A 125 7.03 12.30 -13.15
C SER A 125 8.12 12.93 -12.27
N LYS A 126 8.95 13.80 -12.88
CA LYS A 126 9.98 14.54 -12.15
C LYS A 126 9.36 15.33 -11.00
N GLY A 127 9.93 15.17 -9.82
CA GLY A 127 9.42 15.77 -8.59
C GLY A 127 8.03 15.27 -8.17
N GLY A 128 7.61 14.10 -8.66
CA GLY A 128 6.32 13.53 -8.30
C GLY A 128 6.33 12.84 -6.94
N ASN A 129 5.15 12.82 -6.31
CA ASN A 129 4.87 12.15 -5.05
C ASN A 129 3.51 11.47 -5.13
N SER A 130 3.44 10.24 -4.69
CA SER A 130 2.24 9.40 -4.61
C SER A 130 2.46 8.31 -3.58
N GLY A 131 1.49 7.40 -3.44
CA GLY A 131 1.57 6.25 -2.53
C GLY A 131 0.64 5.13 -2.96
N ILE A 132 0.93 3.93 -2.52
CA ILE A 132 0.04 2.78 -2.61
C ILE A 132 -0.41 2.48 -1.19
N PHE A 133 -1.66 2.80 -0.90
CA PHE A 133 -2.28 2.55 0.39
C PHE A 133 -2.93 1.18 0.41
N TYR A 134 -2.80 0.48 1.52
CA TYR A 134 -3.41 -0.83 1.73
C TYR A 134 -4.01 -0.93 3.13
N LEU A 135 -4.95 -1.85 3.32
CA LEU A 135 -5.76 -1.98 4.54
C LEU A 135 -6.53 -0.70 4.89
N ALA A 136 -6.82 0.12 3.89
CA ALA A 136 -7.50 1.40 4.05
C ALA A 136 -8.95 1.24 4.48
N GLN A 137 -9.42 2.19 5.27
CA GLN A 137 -10.81 2.32 5.67
C GLN A 137 -11.32 3.70 5.26
N GLU A 138 -12.57 3.77 4.79
CA GLU A 138 -13.25 5.05 4.58
C GLU A 138 -13.83 5.51 5.92
N VAL A 139 -13.09 6.39 6.57
CA VAL A 139 -13.40 6.88 7.91
C VAL A 139 -13.97 8.28 7.82
N THR A 140 -15.06 8.53 8.54
CA THR A 140 -15.59 9.87 8.74
C THR A 140 -15.40 10.32 10.18
N SER A 141 -15.16 11.62 10.37
CA SER A 141 -15.18 12.27 11.66
C SER A 141 -16.16 13.44 11.66
N LYS A 142 -16.35 14.09 12.79
CA LYS A 142 -17.15 15.32 12.85
C LYS A 142 -16.25 16.52 12.94
N ASP A 143 -16.50 17.50 12.07
CA ASP A 143 -15.85 18.80 12.16
C ASP A 143 -16.33 19.61 13.39
N LYS A 144 -15.76 20.78 13.58
CA LYS A 144 -16.13 21.71 14.67
C LYS A 144 -17.59 22.14 14.65
N ASP A 145 -18.26 22.03 13.51
CA ASP A 145 -19.66 22.43 13.30
C ASP A 145 -20.59 21.21 13.38
N GLY A 146 -20.03 20.00 13.63
CA GLY A 146 -20.77 18.73 13.78
C GLY A 146 -21.12 18.04 12.47
N ASN A 147 -20.59 18.51 11.33
CA ASN A 147 -20.81 17.87 10.03
C ASN A 147 -19.88 16.68 9.88
N GLU A 148 -20.36 15.62 9.20
CA GLU A 148 -19.50 14.51 8.81
C GLU A 148 -18.52 14.93 7.72
N VAL A 149 -17.24 14.66 7.94
CA VAL A 149 -16.14 14.91 7.01
C VAL A 149 -15.40 13.60 6.77
N LEU A 150 -15.18 13.26 5.50
CA LEU A 150 -14.35 12.12 5.14
C LEU A 150 -12.89 12.43 5.49
N GLU A 151 -12.29 11.57 6.28
CA GLU A 151 -10.90 11.69 6.64
C GLU A 151 -9.98 11.23 5.50
N PRO A 152 -8.77 11.79 5.39
CA PRO A 152 -7.80 11.35 4.39
C PRO A 152 -7.43 9.87 4.56
N ILE A 153 -7.19 9.17 3.44
CA ILE A 153 -6.86 7.74 3.43
C ILE A 153 -5.65 7.38 4.30
N TYR A 154 -4.66 8.25 4.35
CA TYR A 154 -3.39 8.02 5.05
C TYR A 154 -3.49 7.99 6.59
N ILE A 155 -4.64 8.34 7.18
CA ILE A 155 -4.82 8.19 8.63
C ILE A 155 -5.23 6.78 9.04
N SER A 156 -5.71 5.97 8.10
CA SER A 156 -6.19 4.61 8.38
C SER A 156 -5.40 3.51 7.66
N ALA A 157 -4.50 3.89 6.76
CA ALA A 157 -3.81 2.98 5.86
C ALA A 157 -2.29 3.11 5.93
N PRO A 158 -1.55 2.01 6.10
CA PRO A 158 -0.12 2.00 5.79
C PRO A 158 0.12 2.35 4.33
N GLU A 159 1.24 3.01 4.06
CA GLU A 159 1.59 3.51 2.73
C GLU A 159 2.92 2.94 2.25
N PHE A 160 2.89 2.30 1.08
CA PHE A 160 4.08 2.07 0.26
C PHE A 160 4.36 3.35 -0.51
N GLN A 161 5.43 4.05 -0.17
CA GLN A 161 5.75 5.33 -0.78
C GLN A 161 6.13 5.19 -2.26
N VAL A 162 5.60 6.09 -3.10
CA VAL A 162 5.94 6.24 -4.53
C VAL A 162 6.47 7.65 -4.75
N LEU A 163 7.77 7.79 -4.97
CA LEU A 163 8.45 9.09 -4.94
C LEU A 163 9.56 9.19 -5.97
N ASP A 164 9.73 10.38 -6.57
CA ASP A 164 10.99 10.75 -7.20
C ASP A 164 12.00 11.12 -6.11
N ASN A 165 12.78 10.15 -5.66
CA ASN A 165 13.73 10.31 -4.56
C ASN A 165 14.76 11.42 -4.80
N ALA A 166 15.10 11.71 -6.06
CA ALA A 166 16.14 12.68 -6.41
C ALA A 166 15.64 14.12 -6.37
N ASN A 167 14.37 14.36 -6.77
CA ASN A 167 13.88 15.72 -7.01
C ASN A 167 12.76 16.15 -6.06
N HIS A 168 12.04 15.22 -5.39
CA HIS A 168 11.00 15.60 -4.46
C HIS A 168 11.58 15.94 -3.07
N PRO A 169 11.20 17.06 -2.45
CA PRO A 169 11.76 17.50 -1.16
C PRO A 169 11.50 16.52 -0.01
N ASP A 170 10.39 15.78 -0.04
CA ASP A 170 10.01 14.84 1.01
C ASP A 170 11.01 13.68 1.17
N ALA A 171 11.75 13.32 0.11
CA ALA A 171 12.81 12.31 0.17
C ALA A 171 13.92 12.61 1.18
N LYS A 172 14.07 13.87 1.55
CA LYS A 172 15.09 14.38 2.50
C LYS A 172 14.54 14.62 3.90
N LEU A 173 13.25 14.44 4.07
CA LEU A 173 12.55 14.57 5.34
C LEU A 173 12.44 13.22 6.03
N GLY A 174 11.90 13.22 7.26
CA GLY A 174 11.80 12.02 8.07
C GLY A 174 13.14 11.61 8.68
N LYS A 175 13.31 10.32 8.93
CA LYS A 175 14.49 9.72 9.55
C LYS A 175 15.01 8.57 8.69
N ASP A 176 16.32 8.50 8.52
CA ASP A 176 17.00 7.38 7.84
C ASP A 176 16.43 7.07 6.43
N ASN A 177 15.98 8.11 5.70
CA ASN A 177 15.34 8.01 4.38
C ASN A 177 13.98 7.28 4.37
N ASN A 178 13.28 7.21 5.49
CA ASN A 178 12.00 6.49 5.63
C ASN A 178 10.81 7.14 4.89
N ARG A 179 11.07 8.16 4.06
CA ARG A 179 10.10 8.77 3.14
C ARG A 179 10.46 8.61 1.67
N GLN A 180 11.47 7.80 1.37
CA GLN A 180 11.81 7.45 0.00
C GLN A 180 10.93 6.33 -0.55
N ALA A 181 10.96 6.11 -1.87
CA ALA A 181 10.15 5.10 -2.54
C ALA A 181 10.27 3.71 -1.89
N ALA A 182 9.18 2.96 -1.87
CA ALA A 182 9.00 1.66 -1.24
C ALA A 182 9.13 1.61 0.31
N SER A 183 9.48 2.70 0.96
CA SER A 183 9.44 2.77 2.42
C SER A 183 8.01 2.57 2.94
N LEU A 184 7.87 2.02 4.14
CA LEU A 184 6.67 2.24 4.92
C LEU A 184 6.75 3.70 5.41
N TYR A 185 5.96 4.56 4.78
CA TYR A 185 6.11 6.01 4.87
C TYR A 185 6.20 6.51 6.31
N ASP A 186 7.24 7.32 6.56
CA ASP A 186 7.58 7.93 7.86
C ASP A 186 7.92 6.93 9.00
N MET A 187 7.99 5.63 8.71
CA MET A 187 8.26 4.59 9.72
C MET A 187 9.49 3.74 9.40
N ILE A 188 9.49 2.98 8.29
CA ILE A 188 10.59 2.06 7.96
C ILE A 188 11.16 2.41 6.58
N PRO A 189 12.48 2.66 6.47
CA PRO A 189 13.11 2.89 5.18
C PRO A 189 13.17 1.60 4.34
N ALA A 190 13.06 1.74 3.02
CA ALA A 190 13.34 0.65 2.09
C ALA A 190 14.86 0.41 2.00
N VAL A 191 15.29 -0.82 2.23
CA VAL A 191 16.70 -1.24 2.17
C VAL A 191 16.80 -2.60 1.45
N PRO A 192 17.50 -2.69 0.30
CA PRO A 192 18.18 -1.60 -0.39
C PRO A 192 17.20 -0.59 -0.99
N GLN A 193 17.64 0.66 -1.16
CA GLN A 193 16.90 1.63 -1.95
C GLN A 193 17.26 1.45 -3.41
N ASN A 194 16.40 0.78 -4.19
CA ASN A 194 16.63 0.39 -5.57
C ASN A 194 15.63 1.00 -6.56
N ALA A 195 14.93 2.09 -6.17
CA ALA A 195 14.03 2.80 -7.06
C ALA A 195 14.79 3.37 -8.26
N LYS A 196 14.24 3.13 -9.46
CA LYS A 196 14.72 3.73 -10.70
C LYS A 196 14.31 5.22 -10.74
N PRO A 197 15.02 6.06 -11.49
CA PRO A 197 14.71 7.48 -11.65
C PRO A 197 13.29 7.74 -12.17
N PHE A 198 12.82 8.99 -12.01
CA PHE A 198 11.57 9.44 -12.64
C PHE A 198 11.55 9.13 -14.14
N GLY A 199 10.37 8.80 -14.67
CA GLY A 199 10.19 8.43 -16.07
C GLY A 199 10.50 6.96 -16.38
N GLU A 200 11.05 6.21 -15.45
CA GLU A 200 11.29 4.77 -15.58
C GLU A 200 10.24 3.95 -14.80
N TRP A 201 9.97 2.74 -15.30
CA TRP A 201 9.06 1.81 -14.63
C TRP A 201 9.74 1.10 -13.46
N ASN A 202 9.08 1.10 -12.33
CA ASN A 202 9.43 0.34 -11.13
C ASN A 202 8.35 -0.71 -10.85
N LYS A 203 8.74 -1.85 -10.35
CA LYS A 203 7.81 -2.86 -9.83
C LYS A 203 7.62 -2.63 -8.34
N ALA A 204 6.37 -2.72 -7.88
CA ALA A 204 6.02 -2.77 -6.48
C ALA A 204 5.34 -4.09 -6.18
N LYS A 205 5.67 -4.65 -5.02
CA LYS A 205 5.03 -5.81 -4.43
C LYS A 205 4.67 -5.52 -2.99
N ILE A 206 3.44 -5.79 -2.62
CA ILE A 206 2.97 -5.67 -1.24
C ILE A 206 2.33 -6.99 -0.85
N MET A 207 2.93 -7.69 0.09
CA MET A 207 2.35 -8.89 0.68
C MET A 207 1.81 -8.56 2.07
N VAL A 208 0.56 -8.95 2.33
CA VAL A 208 -0.07 -8.90 3.66
C VAL A 208 -0.59 -10.29 3.99
N TYR A 209 -0.05 -10.88 5.04
CA TYR A 209 -0.48 -12.21 5.48
C TYR A 209 -0.47 -12.33 7.00
N LYS A 210 -1.65 -12.43 7.60
CA LYS A 210 -1.83 -12.59 9.06
C LYS A 210 -1.02 -11.60 9.89
N GLY A 211 -1.04 -10.33 9.49
CA GLY A 211 -0.31 -9.25 10.15
C GLY A 211 1.16 -9.10 9.74
N THR A 212 1.75 -10.05 9.04
CA THR A 212 3.07 -9.85 8.40
C THR A 212 2.88 -9.07 7.12
N VAL A 213 3.67 -8.02 6.94
CA VAL A 213 3.69 -7.19 5.74
C VAL A 213 5.10 -7.13 5.18
N VAL A 214 5.21 -7.31 3.87
CA VAL A 214 6.47 -7.18 3.13
C VAL A 214 6.28 -6.19 1.99
N HIS A 215 7.20 -5.24 1.86
CA HIS A 215 7.33 -4.45 0.65
C HIS A 215 8.46 -5.01 -0.22
N GLY A 216 8.16 -5.21 -1.49
CA GLY A 216 9.14 -5.51 -2.52
C GLY A 216 9.21 -4.40 -3.55
N GLN A 217 10.41 -4.11 -4.04
CA GLN A 217 10.65 -3.16 -5.11
C GLN A 217 11.69 -3.71 -6.09
N ASN A 218 11.36 -3.69 -7.38
CA ASN A 218 12.26 -4.15 -8.45
C ASN A 218 12.85 -5.54 -8.18
N ASP A 219 11.96 -6.49 -7.86
CA ASP A 219 12.22 -7.91 -7.61
C ASP A 219 13.02 -8.22 -6.31
N GLU A 220 13.22 -7.23 -5.42
CA GLU A 220 13.85 -7.42 -4.12
C GLU A 220 12.88 -7.05 -2.98
N ASN A 221 12.84 -7.85 -1.91
CA ASN A 221 12.17 -7.45 -0.66
C ASN A 221 13.02 -6.38 0.01
N VAL A 222 12.41 -5.24 0.32
CA VAL A 222 13.12 -4.05 0.83
C VAL A 222 12.78 -3.71 2.27
N LEU A 223 11.68 -4.25 2.80
CA LEU A 223 11.34 -4.20 4.23
C LEU A 223 10.30 -5.25 4.59
N GLU A 224 10.25 -5.58 5.87
CA GLU A 224 9.23 -6.43 6.49
C GLU A 224 8.87 -5.86 7.86
N TYR A 225 7.61 -5.98 8.24
CA TYR A 225 7.13 -5.62 9.58
C TYR A 225 5.89 -6.44 9.98
N HIS A 226 5.54 -6.36 11.26
CA HIS A 226 4.43 -7.12 11.81
C HIS A 226 3.44 -6.18 12.49
N LEU A 227 2.22 -6.13 11.94
CA LEU A 227 1.09 -5.41 12.52
C LEU A 227 0.71 -5.98 13.89
N TRP A 228 0.07 -5.15 14.71
CA TRP A 228 -0.50 -5.51 16.03
C TRP A 228 0.52 -6.00 17.05
N THR A 229 1.78 -5.74 16.82
CA THR A 229 2.86 -6.03 17.77
C THR A 229 3.22 -4.79 18.59
N LYS A 230 3.89 -5.00 19.73
CA LYS A 230 4.45 -3.89 20.52
C LYS A 230 5.40 -3.03 19.68
N GLN A 231 6.20 -3.67 18.82
CA GLN A 231 7.12 -2.96 17.92
C GLN A 231 6.37 -2.07 16.92
N TRP A 232 5.24 -2.53 16.38
CA TRP A 232 4.37 -1.74 15.53
C TRP A 232 3.89 -0.47 16.24
N THR A 233 3.34 -0.62 17.45
CA THR A 233 2.89 0.52 18.26
C THR A 233 4.03 1.49 18.57
N GLU A 234 5.23 0.99 18.91
CA GLU A 234 6.42 1.81 19.16
C GLU A 234 6.87 2.58 17.91
N MET A 235 6.81 1.98 16.73
CA MET A 235 7.11 2.66 15.46
C MET A 235 6.10 3.76 15.15
N LEU A 236 4.82 3.50 15.31
CA LEU A 236 3.77 4.51 15.15
C LEU A 236 4.00 5.69 16.10
N GLN A 237 4.31 5.41 17.37
CA GLN A 237 4.57 6.44 18.38
C GLN A 237 5.80 7.28 18.04
N ALA A 238 6.78 6.73 17.35
CA ALA A 238 7.99 7.45 16.92
C ALA A 238 7.80 8.25 15.62
N SER A 239 6.69 8.06 14.91
CA SER A 239 6.40 8.67 13.60
C SER A 239 5.62 9.99 13.73
N LYS A 240 5.23 10.55 12.57
CA LYS A 240 4.28 11.67 12.53
C LYS A 240 2.86 11.28 12.97
N PHE A 241 2.55 9.98 12.98
CA PHE A 241 1.25 9.42 13.38
C PHE A 241 1.18 9.07 14.86
N SER A 242 2.04 9.62 15.70
CA SER A 242 2.03 9.38 17.14
C SER A 242 0.73 9.85 17.79
N GLU A 243 0.36 9.20 18.88
CA GLU A 243 -0.84 9.55 19.67
C GLU A 243 -0.86 11.03 20.08
N GLU A 244 0.31 11.59 20.42
CA GLU A 244 0.45 13.01 20.81
C GLU A 244 0.18 13.97 19.64
N LYS A 245 0.64 13.62 18.42
CA LYS A 245 0.54 14.52 17.25
C LYS A 245 -0.78 14.32 16.50
N TRP A 246 -1.25 13.07 16.41
CA TRP A 246 -2.42 12.72 15.63
C TRP A 246 -3.17 11.52 16.23
N PRO A 247 -3.94 11.70 17.31
CA PRO A 247 -4.60 10.62 18.06
C PRO A 247 -5.43 9.67 17.20
N LEU A 248 -6.24 10.23 16.28
CA LEU A 248 -7.10 9.43 15.41
C LEU A 248 -6.30 8.54 14.45
N ALA A 249 -5.25 9.07 13.83
CA ALA A 249 -4.39 8.28 12.96
C ALA A 249 -3.65 7.19 13.75
N PHE A 250 -3.17 7.49 14.95
CA PHE A 250 -2.55 6.49 15.82
C PHE A 250 -3.48 5.34 16.14
N GLU A 251 -4.72 5.63 16.54
CA GLU A 251 -5.73 4.62 16.85
C GLU A 251 -6.06 3.74 15.63
N LEU A 252 -6.35 4.37 14.49
CA LEU A 252 -6.75 3.68 13.27
C LEU A 252 -5.61 2.82 12.69
N LEU A 253 -4.39 3.36 12.61
CA LEU A 253 -3.23 2.62 12.10
C LEU A 253 -2.82 1.49 13.04
N ASN A 254 -2.93 1.69 14.35
CA ASN A 254 -2.59 0.63 15.33
C ASN A 254 -3.51 -0.59 15.20
N ASN A 255 -4.74 -0.38 14.70
CA ASN A 255 -5.76 -1.42 14.53
C ASN A 255 -6.04 -1.76 13.06
N CYS A 256 -5.27 -1.23 12.09
CA CYS A 256 -5.53 -1.42 10.67
C CYS A 256 -5.52 -2.91 10.28
N GLY A 257 -6.43 -3.31 9.39
CA GLY A 257 -6.52 -4.69 8.88
C GLY A 257 -6.91 -5.75 9.93
N GLY A 258 -7.35 -5.35 11.11
CA GLY A 258 -7.72 -6.27 12.20
C GLY A 258 -9.05 -7.00 12.04
N GLU A 259 -9.96 -6.53 11.16
CA GLU A 259 -11.28 -7.10 10.90
C GLU A 259 -11.44 -7.64 9.48
#